data_682731cc86e53387cbe428e7006819f4
#
_entry.id   682731cc86e53387cbe428e7006819f4
#
_cell.length_a   1.000
_cell.length_b   1.000
_cell.length_c   1.000
_cell.angle_alpha   90.00
_cell.angle_beta   90.00
_cell.angle_gamma   90.00
#
_symmetry.space_group_name_H-M   'P 1'
#
loop_
_entity.id
_entity.type
_entity.pdbx_description
1 polymer ?
#
loop_
_entity_poly.entity_id
_entity_poly.type
_entity_poly.pdbx_seq_one_letter_code
_entity_poly.pdbx_strand_id
1 'polypeptide(L)'
;MITVDFNRLDIKTGCRILDIGCGSGRHTCAAYGFKNTVTIGADVSHAALVEAKDRLRFHDQLGENGGGIWELTMADVSGLPFKDDFFDLVICSEVLEHIPEDEGAASEIIRVLKTGHNLVVSVPRFLPERICWALSSEYHNSNNGHIRIYRKKQLIALLENHGVKRWALHYAHSWHTPYWWLKCLMGPDREDAALVDLYHRFLSWDIIKKPKPVRWMDRLMNPILGKSLVVYFRKEKGY
;
A
#
# COMPACT_ATOMS: atom_id res chain seq x y z
N MET A 1 7.59 3.23 -3.16
CA MET A 1 7.77 1.76 -3.30
C MET A 1 6.46 1.10 -3.65
N ILE A 2 6.44 0.04 -4.44
CA ILE A 2 5.23 -0.72 -4.75
C ILE A 2 5.21 -1.94 -3.83
N THR A 3 4.18 -2.04 -3.01
CA THR A 3 4.00 -3.11 -2.02
C THR A 3 3.20 -4.28 -2.60
N VAL A 4 2.24 -3.96 -3.48
CA VAL A 4 1.39 -4.95 -4.17
C VAL A 4 2.19 -5.70 -5.24
N ASP A 5 2.13 -7.02 -5.21
CA ASP A 5 2.66 -7.87 -6.30
C ASP A 5 1.56 -8.09 -7.35
N PHE A 6 1.56 -7.23 -8.36
CA PHE A 6 0.57 -7.27 -9.45
C PHE A 6 0.64 -8.55 -10.29
N ASN A 7 1.75 -9.30 -10.27
CA ASN A 7 1.85 -10.59 -11.00
C ASN A 7 0.97 -11.69 -10.40
N ARG A 8 0.45 -11.49 -9.17
CA ARG A 8 -0.50 -12.39 -8.54
C ARG A 8 -1.94 -12.12 -8.94
N LEU A 9 -2.19 -11.00 -9.62
CA LEU A 9 -3.51 -10.52 -9.96
C LEU A 9 -3.77 -10.72 -11.46
N ASP A 10 -4.92 -11.30 -11.80
CA ASP A 10 -5.39 -11.41 -13.19
C ASP A 10 -6.06 -10.10 -13.62
N ILE A 11 -5.24 -9.09 -13.94
CA ILE A 11 -5.72 -7.78 -14.38
C ILE A 11 -6.03 -7.83 -15.88
N LYS A 12 -7.31 -7.89 -16.19
CA LYS A 12 -7.80 -7.94 -17.58
C LYS A 12 -7.86 -6.54 -18.20
N THR A 13 -7.83 -6.52 -19.53
CA THR A 13 -8.07 -5.29 -20.30
C THR A 13 -9.40 -4.65 -19.89
N GLY A 14 -9.40 -3.36 -19.61
CA GLY A 14 -10.58 -2.60 -19.23
C GLY A 14 -10.97 -2.70 -17.74
N CYS A 15 -10.17 -3.34 -16.89
CA CYS A 15 -10.40 -3.41 -15.45
C CYS A 15 -10.53 -1.99 -14.85
N ARG A 16 -11.50 -1.83 -13.93
CA ARG A 16 -11.61 -0.67 -13.06
C ARG A 16 -10.89 -0.94 -11.77
N ILE A 17 -9.91 -0.10 -11.46
CA ILE A 17 -9.02 -0.26 -10.31
C ILE A 17 -9.13 0.96 -9.40
N LEU A 18 -9.36 0.75 -8.12
CA LEU A 18 -9.33 1.78 -7.09
C LEU A 18 -8.09 1.59 -6.21
N ASP A 19 -7.34 2.68 -6.02
CA ASP A 19 -6.22 2.78 -5.08
C ASP A 19 -6.62 3.74 -3.96
N ILE A 20 -6.98 3.19 -2.80
CA ILE A 20 -7.44 3.94 -1.62
C ILE A 20 -6.24 4.34 -0.78
N GLY A 21 -6.19 5.62 -0.36
CA GLY A 21 -5.02 6.21 0.28
C GLY A 21 -3.84 6.21 -0.69
N CYS A 22 -4.08 6.65 -1.92
CA CYS A 22 -3.10 6.52 -3.00
C CYS A 22 -1.81 7.32 -2.77
N GLY A 23 -1.83 8.28 -1.84
CA GLY A 23 -0.69 9.15 -1.54
C GLY A 23 -0.17 9.80 -2.83
N SER A 24 1.13 9.71 -3.07
CA SER A 24 1.76 10.22 -4.29
C SER A 24 1.55 9.33 -5.53
N GLY A 25 0.55 8.43 -5.56
CA GLY A 25 0.09 7.70 -6.74
C GLY A 25 0.95 6.53 -7.19
N ARG A 26 1.74 5.91 -6.31
CA ARG A 26 2.68 4.83 -6.71
C ARG A 26 1.98 3.57 -7.20
N HIS A 27 0.95 3.10 -6.48
CA HIS A 27 0.16 1.94 -6.90
C HIS A 27 -0.79 2.33 -8.05
N THR A 28 -1.33 3.56 -8.03
CA THR A 28 -2.14 4.11 -9.10
C THR A 28 -1.39 4.09 -10.44
N CYS A 29 -0.14 4.59 -10.49
CA CYS A 29 0.70 4.54 -11.69
C CYS A 29 1.00 3.10 -12.13
N ALA A 30 1.30 2.20 -11.19
CA ALA A 30 1.58 0.81 -11.52
C ALA A 30 0.33 0.10 -12.10
N ALA A 31 -0.86 0.40 -11.57
CA ALA A 31 -2.13 -0.12 -12.08
C ALA A 31 -2.47 0.46 -13.45
N TYR A 32 -2.20 1.75 -13.67
CA TYR A 32 -2.41 2.43 -14.94
C TYR A 32 -1.53 1.90 -16.08
N GLY A 33 -0.40 1.27 -15.76
CA GLY A 33 0.45 0.58 -16.73
C GLY A 33 -0.15 -0.67 -17.37
N PHE A 34 -1.29 -1.19 -16.86
CA PHE A 34 -1.99 -2.33 -17.48
C PHE A 34 -2.92 -1.89 -18.61
N LYS A 35 -3.18 -2.81 -19.56
CA LYS A 35 -3.87 -2.52 -20.82
C LYS A 35 -5.29 -1.98 -20.61
N ASN A 36 -5.52 -0.75 -21.08
CA ASN A 36 -6.82 -0.06 -21.09
C ASN A 36 -7.55 -0.02 -19.73
N THR A 37 -6.81 0.00 -18.62
CA THR A 37 -7.43 0.10 -17.28
C THR A 37 -8.06 1.47 -17.04
N VAL A 38 -9.11 1.51 -16.23
CA VAL A 38 -9.64 2.72 -15.61
C VAL A 38 -9.15 2.74 -14.17
N THR A 39 -8.15 3.56 -13.88
CA THR A 39 -7.50 3.57 -12.57
C THR A 39 -7.84 4.85 -11.81
N ILE A 40 -8.43 4.71 -10.63
CA ILE A 40 -8.80 5.83 -9.77
C ILE A 40 -7.95 5.80 -8.52
N GLY A 41 -7.23 6.91 -8.24
CA GLY A 41 -6.57 7.16 -6.98
C GLY A 41 -7.44 8.01 -6.06
N ALA A 42 -7.69 7.56 -4.85
CA ALA A 42 -8.44 8.28 -3.84
C ALA A 42 -7.57 8.57 -2.61
N ASP A 43 -7.57 9.81 -2.12
CA ASP A 43 -6.84 10.20 -0.91
C ASP A 43 -7.55 11.36 -0.22
N VAL A 44 -7.40 11.49 1.10
CA VAL A 44 -7.94 12.63 1.85
C VAL A 44 -7.05 13.86 1.73
N SER A 45 -5.79 13.69 1.37
CA SER A 45 -4.79 14.74 1.27
C SER A 45 -4.75 15.35 -0.14
N HIS A 46 -5.20 16.58 -0.27
CA HIS A 46 -5.06 17.33 -1.53
C HIS A 46 -3.60 17.44 -1.99
N ALA A 47 -2.66 17.66 -1.07
CA ALA A 47 -1.24 17.74 -1.41
C ALA A 47 -0.71 16.44 -2.02
N ALA A 48 -1.09 15.29 -1.44
CA ALA A 48 -0.74 13.98 -1.98
C ALA A 48 -1.32 13.76 -3.39
N LEU A 49 -2.56 14.19 -3.62
CA LEU A 49 -3.20 14.11 -4.95
C LEU A 49 -2.50 14.98 -6.00
N VAL A 50 -1.97 16.14 -5.61
CA VAL A 50 -1.16 16.98 -6.51
C VAL A 50 0.10 16.24 -6.94
N GLU A 51 0.83 15.63 -6.00
CA GLU A 51 2.01 14.81 -6.32
C GLU A 51 1.67 13.60 -7.19
N ALA A 52 0.54 12.93 -6.90
CA ALA A 52 0.05 11.81 -7.69
C ALA A 52 -0.26 12.24 -9.14
N LYS A 53 -0.89 13.40 -9.32
CA LYS A 53 -1.19 13.97 -10.64
C LYS A 53 0.07 14.22 -11.46
N ASP A 54 1.09 14.83 -10.84
CA ASP A 54 2.35 15.11 -11.53
C ASP A 54 3.06 13.81 -11.92
N ARG A 55 3.04 12.80 -11.05
CA ARG A 55 3.59 11.47 -11.35
C ARG A 55 2.86 10.78 -12.50
N LEU A 56 1.52 10.79 -12.53
CA LEU A 56 0.72 10.19 -13.59
C LEU A 56 0.95 10.89 -14.93
N ARG A 57 1.01 12.22 -14.94
CA ARG A 57 1.36 13.01 -16.12
C ARG A 57 2.76 12.66 -16.66
N PHE A 58 3.71 12.45 -15.75
CA PHE A 58 5.06 12.03 -16.14
C PHE A 58 5.06 10.64 -16.79
N HIS A 59 4.27 9.68 -16.26
CA HIS A 59 4.08 8.38 -16.91
C HIS A 59 3.45 8.50 -18.30
N ASP A 60 2.48 9.42 -18.49
CA ASP A 60 1.91 9.71 -19.81
C ASP A 60 2.97 10.23 -20.79
N GLN A 61 3.83 11.17 -20.34
CA GLN A 61 4.91 11.73 -21.18
C GLN A 61 5.94 10.70 -21.58
N LEU A 62 6.21 9.71 -20.72
CA LEU A 62 7.14 8.61 -21.01
C LEU A 62 6.52 7.51 -21.88
N GLY A 63 5.20 7.55 -22.11
CA GLY A 63 4.47 6.46 -22.77
C GLY A 63 4.38 5.19 -21.91
N GLU A 64 4.66 5.29 -20.61
CA GLU A 64 4.57 4.18 -19.65
C GLU A 64 3.15 4.01 -19.14
N ASN A 65 2.20 3.96 -20.05
CA ASN A 65 0.78 3.75 -19.75
C ASN A 65 0.23 2.60 -20.59
N GLY A 66 -0.84 1.99 -20.11
CA GLY A 66 -1.48 0.87 -20.80
C GLY A 66 -2.52 1.30 -21.85
N GLY A 67 -2.61 2.59 -22.21
CA GLY A 67 -3.64 3.14 -23.09
C GLY A 67 -5.00 3.32 -22.42
N GLY A 68 -5.08 3.18 -21.09
CA GLY A 68 -6.27 3.42 -20.29
C GLY A 68 -6.45 4.88 -19.89
N ILE A 69 -7.22 5.10 -18.84
CA ILE A 69 -7.43 6.42 -18.23
C ILE A 69 -7.15 6.38 -16.74
N TRP A 70 -6.76 7.52 -16.19
CA TRP A 70 -6.64 7.71 -14.76
C TRP A 70 -7.44 8.90 -14.27
N GLU A 71 -7.91 8.79 -13.05
CA GLU A 71 -8.58 9.87 -12.33
C GLU A 71 -8.07 9.94 -10.89
N LEU A 72 -8.17 11.12 -10.28
CA LEU A 72 -7.86 11.34 -8.87
C LEU A 72 -9.05 12.00 -8.20
N THR A 73 -9.39 11.53 -6.99
CA THR A 73 -10.50 12.08 -6.22
C THR A 73 -10.10 12.27 -4.77
N MET A 74 -10.58 13.35 -4.17
CA MET A 74 -10.46 13.53 -2.72
C MET A 74 -11.60 12.79 -2.04
N ALA A 75 -11.29 11.75 -1.28
CA ALA A 75 -12.28 10.92 -0.59
C ALA A 75 -11.73 10.31 0.69
N ASP A 76 -12.59 10.19 1.68
CA ASP A 76 -12.34 9.42 2.90
C ASP A 76 -12.78 7.97 2.69
N VAL A 77 -11.95 7.03 3.19
CA VAL A 77 -12.25 5.59 3.13
C VAL A 77 -13.52 5.21 3.90
N SER A 78 -13.93 6.04 4.86
CA SER A 78 -15.17 5.84 5.64
C SER A 78 -16.45 6.15 4.86
N GLY A 79 -16.34 6.77 3.66
CA GLY A 79 -17.49 7.14 2.83
C GLY A 79 -17.06 7.37 1.38
N LEU A 80 -16.82 6.30 0.64
CA LEU A 80 -16.34 6.35 -0.73
C LEU A 80 -17.45 6.79 -1.70
N PRO A 81 -17.22 7.80 -2.58
CA PRO A 81 -18.22 8.34 -3.47
C PRO A 81 -18.46 7.46 -4.72
N PHE A 82 -18.47 6.16 -4.53
CA PHE A 82 -18.65 5.19 -5.60
C PHE A 82 -19.83 4.25 -5.31
N LYS A 83 -20.40 3.72 -6.39
CA LYS A 83 -21.49 2.74 -6.32
C LYS A 83 -20.99 1.40 -5.78
N ASP A 84 -21.91 0.62 -5.22
CA ASP A 84 -21.66 -0.77 -4.88
C ASP A 84 -21.20 -1.58 -6.09
N ASP A 85 -20.33 -2.56 -5.88
CA ASP A 85 -19.88 -3.49 -6.91
C ASP A 85 -19.35 -2.78 -8.19
N PHE A 86 -18.56 -1.71 -8.02
CA PHE A 86 -18.08 -0.90 -9.14
C PHE A 86 -16.70 -1.29 -9.64
N PHE A 87 -15.78 -1.68 -8.74
CA PHE A 87 -14.37 -1.93 -9.06
C PHE A 87 -14.06 -3.42 -9.23
N ASP A 88 -13.21 -3.73 -10.21
CA ASP A 88 -12.68 -5.08 -10.44
C ASP A 88 -11.46 -5.38 -9.56
N LEU A 89 -10.78 -4.37 -9.07
CA LEU A 89 -9.68 -4.46 -8.12
C LEU A 89 -9.72 -3.26 -7.19
N VAL A 90 -9.60 -3.51 -5.89
CA VAL A 90 -9.40 -2.46 -4.89
C VAL A 90 -8.06 -2.71 -4.20
N ILE A 91 -7.26 -1.65 -4.09
CA ILE A 91 -5.99 -1.61 -3.36
C ILE A 91 -6.17 -0.66 -2.18
N CYS A 92 -5.80 -1.11 -0.98
CA CYS A 92 -5.77 -0.31 0.24
C CYS A 92 -4.44 -0.59 0.93
N SER A 93 -3.44 0.26 0.68
CA SER A 93 -2.06 0.00 1.08
C SER A 93 -1.56 1.00 2.08
N GLU A 94 -1.25 0.54 3.31
CA GLU A 94 -0.76 1.37 4.43
C GLU A 94 -1.77 2.50 4.76
N VAL A 95 -3.03 2.12 5.00
CA VAL A 95 -4.15 3.04 5.31
C VAL A 95 -4.88 2.65 6.59
N LEU A 96 -5.27 1.38 6.74
CA LEU A 96 -6.15 0.94 7.83
C LEU A 96 -5.54 1.17 9.23
N GLU A 97 -4.23 1.17 9.35
CA GLU A 97 -3.51 1.48 10.59
C GLU A 97 -3.69 2.92 11.07
N HIS A 98 -4.18 3.81 10.20
CA HIS A 98 -4.46 5.22 10.51
C HIS A 98 -5.94 5.50 10.78
N ILE A 99 -6.84 4.55 10.48
CA ILE A 99 -8.28 4.77 10.53
C ILE A 99 -8.85 4.36 11.90
N PRO A 100 -9.44 5.27 12.69
CA PRO A 100 -10.03 4.92 13.99
C PRO A 100 -11.13 3.87 13.89
N GLU A 101 -12.07 4.02 12.96
CA GLU A 101 -13.21 3.14 12.72
C GLU A 101 -12.94 2.18 11.56
N ASP A 102 -12.05 1.20 11.79
CA ASP A 102 -11.58 0.30 10.74
C ASP A 102 -12.65 -0.70 10.24
N GLU A 103 -13.63 -1.04 11.07
CA GLU A 103 -14.79 -1.85 10.66
C GLU A 103 -15.63 -1.12 9.59
N GLY A 104 -15.90 0.17 9.78
CA GLY A 104 -16.61 1.00 8.80
C GLY A 104 -15.83 1.12 7.50
N ALA A 105 -14.52 1.37 7.59
CA ALA A 105 -13.64 1.42 6.44
C ALA A 105 -13.60 0.08 5.69
N ALA A 106 -13.50 -1.05 6.39
CA ALA A 106 -13.53 -2.39 5.78
C ALA A 106 -14.84 -2.63 5.02
N SER A 107 -15.97 -2.24 5.61
CA SER A 107 -17.29 -2.33 4.96
C SER A 107 -17.33 -1.53 3.66
N GLU A 108 -16.89 -0.27 3.66
CA GLU A 108 -16.87 0.61 2.48
C GLU A 108 -15.94 0.10 1.37
N ILE A 109 -14.75 -0.34 1.72
CA ILE A 109 -13.79 -0.95 0.79
C ILE A 109 -14.41 -2.14 0.07
N ILE A 110 -15.12 -2.99 0.83
CA ILE A 110 -15.73 -4.20 0.29
C ILE A 110 -17.02 -3.89 -0.47
N ARG A 111 -17.78 -2.87 -0.05
CA ARG A 111 -18.99 -2.41 -0.75
C ARG A 111 -18.69 -2.07 -2.20
N VAL A 112 -17.65 -1.27 -2.44
CA VAL A 112 -17.31 -0.80 -3.80
C VAL A 112 -16.63 -1.86 -4.67
N LEU A 113 -16.14 -2.96 -4.09
CA LEU A 113 -15.54 -4.09 -4.80
C LEU A 113 -16.62 -4.98 -5.38
N LYS A 114 -16.48 -5.38 -6.64
CA LYS A 114 -17.37 -6.36 -7.28
C LYS A 114 -17.23 -7.75 -6.67
N THR A 115 -18.35 -8.45 -6.58
CA THR A 115 -18.38 -9.87 -6.20
C THR A 115 -17.51 -10.72 -7.14
N GLY A 116 -16.73 -11.64 -6.57
CA GLY A 116 -15.78 -12.49 -7.30
C GLY A 116 -14.46 -11.82 -7.67
N HIS A 117 -14.25 -10.54 -7.30
CA HIS A 117 -13.07 -9.75 -7.64
C HIS A 117 -12.12 -9.56 -6.43
N ASN A 118 -10.95 -8.99 -6.69
CA ASN A 118 -9.85 -8.99 -5.74
C ASN A 118 -9.73 -7.68 -4.95
N LEU A 119 -9.47 -7.82 -3.66
CA LEU A 119 -9.02 -6.77 -2.75
C LEU A 119 -7.58 -7.08 -2.33
N VAL A 120 -6.71 -6.08 -2.35
CA VAL A 120 -5.36 -6.17 -1.80
C VAL A 120 -5.21 -5.15 -0.68
N VAL A 121 -4.86 -5.63 0.50
CA VAL A 121 -4.62 -4.77 1.66
C VAL A 121 -3.20 -4.97 2.15
N SER A 122 -2.49 -3.87 2.41
CA SER A 122 -1.23 -3.95 3.14
C SER A 122 -1.25 -3.07 4.38
N VAL A 123 -0.53 -3.53 5.40
CA VAL A 123 -0.30 -2.80 6.66
C VAL A 123 1.14 -3.03 7.11
N PRO A 124 1.71 -2.18 7.97
CA PRO A 124 2.97 -2.44 8.64
C PRO A 124 2.95 -3.79 9.36
N ARG A 125 4.02 -4.57 9.20
CA ARG A 125 4.12 -5.86 9.86
C ARG A 125 4.31 -5.69 11.36
N PHE A 126 3.58 -6.46 12.16
CA PHE A 126 3.49 -6.34 13.62
C PHE A 126 4.85 -6.24 14.33
N LEU A 127 5.77 -7.19 14.09
CA LEU A 127 7.03 -7.24 14.84
C LEU A 127 8.00 -6.10 14.47
N PRO A 128 8.30 -5.82 13.18
CA PRO A 128 9.12 -4.68 12.80
C PRO A 128 8.58 -3.35 13.33
N GLU A 129 7.27 -3.13 13.25
CA GLU A 129 6.65 -1.89 13.68
C GLU A 129 6.67 -1.74 15.20
N ARG A 130 6.38 -2.81 15.94
CA ARG A 130 6.46 -2.82 17.39
C ARG A 130 7.88 -2.51 17.90
N ILE A 131 8.91 -2.95 17.18
CA ILE A 131 10.29 -2.60 17.50
C ILE A 131 10.52 -1.10 17.29
N CYS A 132 10.03 -0.49 16.20
CA CYS A 132 10.10 0.97 16.00
C CYS A 132 9.44 1.72 17.16
N TRP A 133 8.26 1.30 17.60
CA TRP A 133 7.55 1.91 18.74
C TRP A 133 8.32 1.79 20.06
N ALA A 134 9.01 0.65 20.26
CA ALA A 134 9.84 0.45 21.45
C ALA A 134 11.15 1.25 21.42
N LEU A 135 11.67 1.56 20.23
CA LEU A 135 12.92 2.30 20.05
C LEU A 135 12.73 3.82 20.09
N SER A 136 11.56 4.32 19.69
CA SER A 136 11.31 5.78 19.62
C SER A 136 9.87 6.13 19.99
N SER A 137 9.71 6.87 21.08
CA SER A 137 8.43 7.45 21.46
C SER A 137 8.01 8.59 20.51
N GLU A 138 8.96 9.30 19.91
CA GLU A 138 8.70 10.34 18.91
C GLU A 138 8.07 9.73 17.65
N TYR A 139 8.61 8.62 17.18
CA TYR A 139 8.04 7.87 16.06
C TYR A 139 6.61 7.37 16.35
N HIS A 140 6.36 6.86 17.55
CA HIS A 140 5.04 6.39 17.97
C HIS A 140 4.02 7.55 18.10
N ASN A 141 4.46 8.70 18.62
CA ASN A 141 3.58 9.85 18.89
C ASN A 141 3.52 10.85 17.73
N SER A 142 4.13 10.57 16.58
CA SER A 142 4.08 11.48 15.44
C SER A 142 2.63 11.67 14.97
N ASN A 143 2.27 12.91 14.57
CA ASN A 143 0.91 13.26 14.13
C ASN A 143 0.41 12.45 12.93
N ASN A 144 1.32 11.84 12.16
CA ASN A 144 1.03 10.92 11.07
C ASN A 144 1.34 9.48 11.44
N GLY A 145 1.48 9.17 12.74
CA GLY A 145 1.82 7.84 13.24
C GLY A 145 0.69 6.83 13.10
N HIS A 146 1.08 5.60 13.15
CA HIS A 146 0.13 4.50 13.17
C HIS A 146 -0.60 4.50 14.52
N ILE A 147 -1.93 4.55 14.53
CA ILE A 147 -2.72 4.48 15.77
C ILE A 147 -2.86 3.04 16.27
N ARG A 148 -2.57 2.06 15.39
CA ARG A 148 -2.59 0.62 15.71
C ARG A 148 -1.58 -0.17 14.89
N ILE A 149 -1.24 -1.35 15.40
CA ILE A 149 -0.44 -2.34 14.69
C ILE A 149 -1.25 -3.62 14.57
N TYR A 150 -1.58 -4.05 13.36
CA TYR A 150 -2.34 -5.27 13.13
C TYR A 150 -1.47 -6.52 13.32
N ARG A 151 -1.97 -7.48 14.09
CA ARG A 151 -1.53 -8.88 13.94
C ARG A 151 -2.17 -9.45 12.67
N LYS A 152 -1.44 -10.33 11.99
CA LYS A 152 -1.94 -10.98 10.76
C LYS A 152 -3.35 -11.55 10.91
N LYS A 153 -3.63 -12.25 12.02
CA LYS A 153 -4.96 -12.85 12.26
C LYS A 153 -6.05 -11.78 12.45
N GLN A 154 -5.74 -10.66 13.08
CA GLN A 154 -6.68 -9.57 13.31
C GLN A 154 -7.08 -8.90 11.98
N LEU A 155 -6.10 -8.54 11.13
CA LEU A 155 -6.39 -7.96 9.82
C LEU A 155 -7.23 -8.90 8.94
N ILE A 156 -6.88 -10.20 8.94
CA ILE A 156 -7.62 -11.19 8.15
C ILE A 156 -9.06 -11.32 8.66
N ALA A 157 -9.26 -11.44 9.97
CA ALA A 157 -10.59 -11.57 10.56
C ALA A 157 -11.44 -10.31 10.30
N LEU A 158 -10.86 -9.10 10.47
CA LEU A 158 -11.54 -7.84 10.16
C LEU A 158 -12.16 -7.87 8.77
N LEU A 159 -11.39 -8.25 7.76
CA LEU A 159 -11.86 -8.22 6.37
C LEU A 159 -12.76 -9.42 6.03
N GLU A 160 -12.43 -10.61 6.52
CA GLU A 160 -13.26 -11.82 6.28
C GLU A 160 -14.66 -11.71 6.88
N ASN A 161 -14.81 -11.00 7.99
CA ASN A 161 -16.13 -10.72 8.60
C ASN A 161 -17.03 -9.84 7.71
N HIS A 162 -16.48 -9.17 6.70
CA HIS A 162 -17.22 -8.32 5.75
C HIS A 162 -17.42 -8.98 4.35
N GLY A 163 -17.21 -10.30 4.24
CA GLY A 163 -17.59 -11.05 3.04
C GLY A 163 -16.50 -11.19 1.98
N VAL A 164 -15.25 -11.05 2.36
CA VAL A 164 -14.11 -11.42 1.52
C VAL A 164 -13.37 -12.59 2.11
N LYS A 165 -12.70 -13.39 1.28
CA LYS A 165 -11.89 -14.53 1.70
C LYS A 165 -10.45 -14.39 1.25
N ARG A 166 -9.52 -14.57 2.17
CA ARG A 166 -8.10 -14.57 1.86
C ARG A 166 -7.71 -15.76 1.00
N TRP A 167 -6.98 -15.50 -0.09
CA TRP A 167 -6.42 -16.55 -0.94
C TRP A 167 -4.89 -16.53 -1.02
N ALA A 168 -4.23 -15.38 -0.74
CA ALA A 168 -2.77 -15.29 -0.70
C ALA A 168 -2.29 -14.25 0.30
N LEU A 169 -1.03 -14.32 0.66
CA LEU A 169 -0.31 -13.28 1.38
C LEU A 169 1.20 -13.34 1.07
N HIS A 170 1.88 -12.22 1.28
CA HIS A 170 3.34 -12.17 1.33
C HIS A 170 3.81 -11.05 2.24
N TYR A 171 5.12 -11.01 2.49
CA TYR A 171 5.78 -9.90 3.15
C TYR A 171 6.67 -9.17 2.15
N ALA A 172 6.85 -7.87 2.33
CA ALA A 172 7.59 -7.04 1.40
C ALA A 172 8.56 -6.08 2.13
N HIS A 173 9.61 -5.66 1.41
CA HIS A 173 10.51 -4.58 1.81
C HIS A 173 11.38 -4.91 3.02
N SER A 174 12.08 -6.06 2.98
CA SER A 174 12.96 -6.51 4.08
C SER A 174 14.09 -5.52 4.39
N TRP A 175 14.68 -4.88 3.36
CA TRP A 175 15.73 -3.87 3.54
C TRP A 175 15.26 -2.58 4.23
N HIS A 176 13.94 -2.32 4.26
CA HIS A 176 13.41 -1.14 4.92
C HIS A 176 13.28 -1.32 6.43
N THR A 177 13.18 -2.53 6.92
CA THR A 177 13.06 -2.80 8.36
C THR A 177 14.30 -2.35 9.14
N PRO A 178 15.55 -2.76 8.79
CA PRO A 178 16.73 -2.26 9.48
C PRO A 178 16.94 -0.75 9.33
N TYR A 179 16.55 -0.17 8.20
CA TYR A 179 16.61 1.28 8.01
C TYR A 179 15.73 2.01 9.03
N TRP A 180 14.48 1.59 9.19
CA TRP A 180 13.56 2.23 10.14
C TRP A 180 13.98 2.00 11.59
N TRP A 181 14.52 0.84 11.94
CA TRP A 181 15.09 0.61 13.27
C TRP A 181 16.28 1.53 13.54
N LEU A 182 17.18 1.66 12.58
CA LEU A 182 18.31 2.58 12.69
C LEU A 182 17.84 4.03 12.84
N LYS A 183 16.86 4.46 12.05
CA LYS A 183 16.28 5.80 12.11
C LYS A 183 15.62 6.05 13.47
N CYS A 184 14.86 5.10 14.00
CA CYS A 184 14.28 5.21 15.34
C CYS A 184 15.34 5.30 16.46
N LEU A 185 16.44 4.55 16.34
CA LEU A 185 17.55 4.59 17.32
C LEU A 185 18.32 5.93 17.30
N MET A 186 18.50 6.51 16.13
CA MET A 186 19.24 7.76 15.95
C MET A 186 18.40 9.02 16.18
N GLY A 187 17.07 8.87 16.27
CA GLY A 187 16.07 9.94 16.29
C GLY A 187 15.41 10.10 14.93
N PRO A 188 14.08 9.94 14.84
CA PRO A 188 13.36 9.90 13.56
C PRO A 188 13.44 11.22 12.78
N ASP A 189 13.61 12.37 13.46
CA ASP A 189 13.70 13.69 12.86
C ASP A 189 15.17 14.16 12.66
N ARG A 190 16.13 13.32 12.96
CA ARG A 190 17.54 13.66 12.84
C ARG A 190 18.02 13.52 11.41
N GLU A 191 18.39 14.62 10.76
CA GLU A 191 18.86 14.68 9.38
C GLU A 191 20.39 14.48 9.24
N ASP A 192 21.16 14.65 10.34
CA ASP A 192 22.62 14.65 10.37
C ASP A 192 23.27 13.28 10.65
N ALA A 193 22.50 12.21 10.72
CA ALA A 193 23.01 10.88 11.00
C ALA A 193 23.61 10.23 9.74
N ALA A 194 24.93 10.31 9.57
CA ALA A 194 25.66 9.80 8.40
C ALA A 194 25.32 8.33 8.05
N LEU A 195 25.09 7.47 9.05
CA LEU A 195 24.69 6.08 8.82
C LEU A 195 23.29 5.97 8.25
N VAL A 196 22.34 6.80 8.69
CA VAL A 196 20.97 6.85 8.16
C VAL A 196 20.99 7.31 6.71
N ASP A 197 21.76 8.37 6.41
CA ASP A 197 21.91 8.88 5.04
C ASP A 197 22.56 7.85 4.11
N LEU A 198 23.64 7.19 4.55
CA LEU A 198 24.27 6.13 3.76
C LEU A 198 23.29 4.99 3.45
N TYR A 199 22.51 4.57 4.46
CA TYR A 199 21.51 3.53 4.25
C TYR A 199 20.36 4.00 3.34
N HIS A 200 19.92 5.25 3.49
CA HIS A 200 18.91 5.85 2.61
C HIS A 200 19.37 5.89 1.14
N ARG A 201 20.64 6.24 0.90
CA ARG A 201 21.25 6.18 -0.45
C ARG A 201 21.26 4.76 -1.01
N PHE A 202 21.55 3.75 -0.20
CA PHE A 202 21.45 2.35 -0.61
C PHE A 202 20.01 1.98 -1.02
N LEU A 203 19.00 2.34 -0.20
CA LEU A 203 17.60 2.06 -0.54
C LEU A 203 17.15 2.80 -1.81
N SER A 204 17.57 4.06 -1.98
CA SER A 204 17.28 4.84 -3.18
C SER A 204 17.91 4.21 -4.42
N TRP A 205 19.16 3.79 -4.32
CA TRP A 205 19.86 3.05 -5.39
C TRP A 205 19.14 1.75 -5.72
N ASP A 206 18.73 0.95 -4.72
CA ASP A 206 17.99 -0.29 -4.95
C ASP A 206 16.65 -0.06 -5.66
N ILE A 207 15.91 0.99 -5.29
CA ILE A 207 14.63 1.34 -5.92
C ILE A 207 14.83 1.74 -7.39
N ILE A 208 15.87 2.54 -7.69
CA ILE A 208 16.12 3.09 -9.02
C ILE A 208 16.73 2.03 -9.94
N LYS A 209 17.79 1.37 -9.49
CA LYS A 209 18.57 0.43 -10.32
C LYS A 209 18.01 -0.98 -10.34
N LYS A 210 17.23 -1.37 -9.36
CA LYS A 210 16.61 -2.71 -9.21
C LYS A 210 17.60 -3.86 -9.42
N PRO A 211 18.78 -3.87 -8.74
CA PRO A 211 19.82 -4.83 -8.98
C PRO A 211 19.36 -6.26 -8.64
N LYS A 212 19.49 -7.19 -9.59
CA LYS A 212 18.97 -8.56 -9.44
C LYS A 212 19.40 -9.29 -8.15
N PRO A 213 20.70 -9.23 -7.72
CA PRO A 213 21.13 -9.90 -6.49
C PRO A 213 20.42 -9.34 -5.24
N VAL A 214 20.33 -8.00 -5.12
CA VAL A 214 19.68 -7.34 -3.97
C VAL A 214 18.20 -7.68 -3.92
N ARG A 215 17.52 -7.71 -5.08
CA ARG A 215 16.11 -8.11 -5.19
C ARG A 215 15.90 -9.58 -4.84
N TRP A 216 16.82 -10.46 -5.21
CA TRP A 216 16.78 -11.85 -4.81
C TRP A 216 16.93 -12.01 -3.28
N MET A 217 17.91 -11.31 -2.69
CA MET A 217 18.10 -11.27 -1.24
C MET A 217 16.89 -10.67 -0.51
N ASP A 218 16.31 -9.58 -1.03
CA ASP A 218 15.08 -8.99 -0.46
C ASP A 218 13.96 -10.03 -0.40
N ARG A 219 13.72 -10.76 -1.49
CA ARG A 219 12.71 -11.83 -1.52
C ARG A 219 12.98 -12.94 -0.50
N LEU A 220 14.23 -13.35 -0.35
CA LEU A 220 14.64 -14.38 0.61
C LEU A 220 14.44 -13.92 2.06
N MET A 221 14.71 -12.64 2.34
CA MET A 221 14.63 -12.06 3.67
C MET A 221 13.22 -11.56 4.05
N ASN A 222 12.34 -11.34 3.08
CA ASN A 222 10.98 -10.85 3.30
C ASN A 222 10.18 -11.67 4.34
N PRO A 223 10.21 -13.02 4.37
CA PRO A 223 9.54 -13.79 5.41
C PRO A 223 10.00 -13.47 6.84
N ILE A 224 11.24 -13.04 7.02
CA ILE A 224 11.86 -12.75 8.32
C ILE A 224 11.76 -11.25 8.65
N LEU A 225 12.22 -10.40 7.74
CA LEU A 225 12.41 -8.96 7.96
C LEU A 225 11.45 -8.07 7.15
N GLY A 226 10.53 -8.63 6.36
CA GLY A 226 9.61 -7.82 5.57
C GLY A 226 8.90 -6.78 6.43
N LYS A 227 8.93 -5.49 6.01
CA LYS A 227 8.32 -4.38 6.74
C LYS A 227 6.80 -4.39 6.62
N SER A 228 6.27 -4.74 5.47
CA SER A 228 4.83 -4.75 5.18
C SER A 228 4.28 -6.16 5.09
N LEU A 229 3.10 -6.37 5.65
CA LEU A 229 2.26 -7.54 5.43
C LEU A 229 1.26 -7.21 4.32
N VAL A 230 1.25 -7.99 3.25
CA VAL A 230 0.33 -7.83 2.11
C VAL A 230 -0.59 -9.03 2.05
N VAL A 231 -1.90 -8.79 2.02
CA VAL A 231 -2.92 -9.84 2.00
C VAL A 231 -3.84 -9.63 0.81
N TYR A 232 -4.10 -10.72 0.10
CA TYR A 232 -4.98 -10.77 -1.08
C TYR A 232 -6.27 -11.48 -0.70
N PHE A 233 -7.38 -10.80 -0.97
CA PHE A 233 -8.72 -11.33 -0.72
C PHE A 233 -9.52 -11.38 -2.02
N ARG A 234 -10.59 -12.17 -2.00
CA ARG A 234 -11.61 -12.20 -3.04
C ARG A 234 -12.98 -12.04 -2.39
N LYS A 235 -13.83 -11.16 -2.96
CA LYS A 235 -15.21 -11.00 -2.48
C LYS A 235 -16.03 -12.23 -2.84
N GLU A 236 -16.65 -12.83 -1.84
CA GLU A 236 -17.48 -14.04 -2.04
C GLU A 236 -18.89 -13.69 -2.53
N LYS A 237 -19.56 -14.65 -3.16
CA LYS A 237 -20.98 -14.52 -3.52
C LYS A 237 -21.82 -14.79 -2.28
N GLY A 238 -22.67 -13.84 -1.89
CA GLY A 238 -23.71 -14.11 -0.90
C GLY A 238 -23.45 -13.59 0.52
N TYR A 239 -22.86 -12.41 0.64
CA TYR A 239 -22.94 -11.61 1.86
C TYR A 239 -23.78 -10.36 1.63
#